data_9e8c341771a7af992359dc458236af0d
#
_entry.id   9e8c341771a7af992359dc458236af0d
#
_cell.length_a   1.000
_cell.length_b   1.000
_cell.length_c   1.000
_cell.angle_alpha   90.00
_cell.angle_beta   90.00
_cell.angle_gamma   90.00
#
_symmetry.space_group_name_H-M   'P 1'
#
loop_
_entity.id
_entity.type
_entity.pdbx_description
1 polymer ?
#
loop_
_entity_poly.entity_id
_entity_poly.type
_entity_poly.pdbx_seq_one_letter_code
_entity_poly.pdbx_strand_id
1 'polypeptide(L)'
;MSSAESDLIKEIDKLDEEEKFQEIYDKLTLSIDKFDGLSLELMWRLARACRYLVLTKGRDDSKSKEKWIQTGLDVMKSALDKYPNECLSNTWYGIMLNVKSAEEGIKNRIMLGEQIRTYFDKGYAANKHDYITLHCLGSWCYEVSSLNRLQRIFARTFFGELPESSYDEALRFFLEAEQAEPGHIFTLCRIAQCYEKLGHVQEAKDWASKAIKLHAPDLEIKEAQKDCCRIAAK
;
A
#
# COMPACT_ATOMS: atom_id res chain seq x y z
N MET A 1 -15.88 4.26 -21.31
CA MET A 1 -15.64 2.84 -21.01
C MET A 1 -16.54 2.00 -21.90
N SER A 2 -16.00 1.03 -22.64
CA SER A 2 -16.79 0.13 -23.49
C SER A 2 -17.49 -0.94 -22.64
N SER A 3 -18.57 -1.58 -23.16
CA SER A 3 -19.23 -2.70 -22.47
C SER A 3 -18.25 -3.85 -22.18
N ALA A 4 -17.41 -4.19 -23.16
CA ALA A 4 -16.39 -5.23 -23.01
C ALA A 4 -15.36 -4.93 -21.91
N GLU A 5 -14.97 -3.67 -21.76
CA GLU A 5 -14.07 -3.25 -20.68
C GLU A 5 -14.74 -3.33 -19.30
N SER A 6 -16.00 -2.92 -19.20
CA SER A 6 -16.78 -3.05 -17.97
C SER A 6 -16.92 -4.51 -17.53
N ASP A 7 -17.13 -5.42 -18.47
CA ASP A 7 -17.25 -6.85 -18.17
C ASP A 7 -15.91 -7.44 -17.76
N LEU A 8 -14.81 -7.03 -18.40
CA LEU A 8 -13.47 -7.42 -17.99
C LEU A 8 -13.13 -6.95 -16.57
N ILE A 9 -13.46 -5.70 -16.23
CA ILE A 9 -13.25 -5.18 -14.87
C ILE A 9 -14.01 -6.02 -13.84
N LYS A 10 -15.28 -6.36 -14.08
CA LYS A 10 -16.06 -7.23 -13.16
C LYS A 10 -15.43 -8.61 -13.00
N GLU A 11 -14.91 -9.17 -14.10
CA GLU A 11 -14.22 -10.46 -14.06
C GLU A 11 -12.93 -10.37 -13.22
N ILE A 12 -12.14 -9.30 -13.40
CA ILE A 12 -10.92 -9.07 -12.62
C ILE A 12 -11.26 -8.86 -11.14
N ASP A 13 -12.30 -8.08 -10.82
CA ASP A 13 -12.72 -7.86 -9.44
C ASP A 13 -13.16 -9.17 -8.75
N LYS A 14 -13.87 -10.05 -9.48
CA LYS A 14 -14.21 -11.38 -8.98
C LYS A 14 -12.98 -12.25 -8.73
N LEU A 15 -12.00 -12.24 -9.64
CA LEU A 15 -10.74 -12.96 -9.44
C LEU A 15 -9.94 -12.41 -8.24
N ASP A 16 -10.03 -11.12 -7.99
CA ASP A 16 -9.41 -10.46 -6.84
C ASP A 16 -10.05 -10.92 -5.52
N GLU A 17 -11.39 -10.98 -5.45
CA GLU A 17 -12.13 -11.54 -4.31
C GLU A 17 -11.77 -13.02 -4.03
N GLU A 18 -11.46 -13.79 -5.09
CA GLU A 18 -11.03 -15.18 -5.01
C GLU A 18 -9.50 -15.34 -4.77
N GLU A 19 -8.76 -14.23 -4.58
CA GLU A 19 -7.28 -14.17 -4.41
C GLU A 19 -6.49 -14.81 -5.57
N LYS A 20 -7.07 -14.84 -6.77
CA LYS A 20 -6.47 -15.42 -7.98
C LYS A 20 -5.55 -14.45 -8.70
N PHE A 21 -4.60 -13.86 -7.97
CA PHE A 21 -3.72 -12.80 -8.48
C PHE A 21 -2.87 -13.25 -9.68
N GLN A 22 -2.50 -14.53 -9.77
CA GLN A 22 -1.77 -15.03 -10.94
C GLN A 22 -2.64 -15.00 -12.19
N GLU A 23 -3.92 -15.38 -12.10
CA GLU A 23 -4.83 -15.35 -13.24
C GLU A 23 -5.09 -13.92 -13.70
N ILE A 24 -5.22 -12.95 -12.75
CA ILE A 24 -5.30 -11.51 -13.06
C ILE A 24 -4.07 -11.05 -13.83
N TYR A 25 -2.88 -11.37 -13.30
CA TYR A 25 -1.61 -11.02 -13.92
C TYR A 25 -1.51 -11.56 -15.34
N ASP A 26 -1.74 -12.87 -15.53
CA ASP A 26 -1.64 -13.54 -16.83
C ASP A 26 -2.66 -12.93 -17.81
N LYS A 27 -3.91 -12.75 -17.40
CA LYS A 27 -4.97 -12.19 -18.23
C LYS A 27 -4.67 -10.78 -18.70
N LEU A 28 -4.18 -9.90 -17.80
CA LEU A 28 -3.90 -8.51 -18.12
C LEU A 28 -2.55 -8.30 -18.83
N THR A 29 -1.62 -9.26 -18.76
CA THR A 29 -0.34 -9.17 -19.46
C THR A 29 -0.33 -9.86 -20.82
N LEU A 30 -1.15 -10.91 -21.03
CA LEU A 30 -1.23 -11.65 -22.31
C LEU A 30 -1.99 -10.86 -23.39
N SER A 31 -2.87 -9.94 -23.00
CA SER A 31 -3.78 -9.25 -23.93
C SER A 31 -3.20 -7.98 -24.54
N ILE A 32 -1.92 -7.61 -24.23
CA ILE A 32 -1.49 -6.24 -24.48
C ILE A 32 -0.02 -6.14 -24.82
N ASP A 33 0.26 -5.62 -26.01
CA ASP A 33 1.55 -5.03 -26.34
C ASP A 33 1.77 -3.74 -25.54
N LYS A 34 2.57 -3.82 -24.45
CA LYS A 34 3.10 -2.69 -23.67
C LYS A 34 2.09 -1.82 -22.90
N PHE A 35 1.01 -2.37 -22.36
CA PHE A 35 0.04 -1.65 -21.51
C PHE A 35 -0.71 -0.48 -22.18
N ASP A 36 -0.42 -0.16 -23.43
CA ASP A 36 -1.03 0.98 -24.14
C ASP A 36 -2.52 0.82 -24.40
N GLY A 37 -3.03 -0.40 -24.38
CA GLY A 37 -4.46 -0.73 -24.52
C GLY A 37 -5.23 -0.78 -23.20
N LEU A 38 -4.55 -0.68 -22.03
CA LEU A 38 -5.23 -0.70 -20.74
C LEU A 38 -5.75 0.69 -20.34
N SER A 39 -6.96 0.73 -19.80
CA SER A 39 -7.43 1.89 -19.06
C SER A 39 -6.74 1.97 -17.69
N LEU A 40 -6.82 3.14 -17.05
CA LEU A 40 -6.30 3.34 -15.69
C LEU A 40 -6.89 2.32 -14.71
N GLU A 41 -8.19 1.98 -14.89
CA GLU A 41 -8.90 1.00 -14.07
C GLU A 41 -8.27 -0.40 -14.13
N LEU A 42 -7.81 -0.82 -15.29
CA LEU A 42 -7.13 -2.11 -15.43
C LEU A 42 -5.66 -2.05 -15.05
N MET A 43 -5.00 -0.90 -15.27
CA MET A 43 -3.59 -0.70 -14.92
C MET A 43 -3.34 -0.84 -13.42
N TRP A 44 -4.14 -0.20 -12.58
CA TRP A 44 -3.95 -0.30 -11.13
C TRP A 44 -4.31 -1.70 -10.59
N ARG A 45 -5.28 -2.39 -11.20
CA ARG A 45 -5.60 -3.78 -10.84
C ARG A 45 -4.46 -4.73 -11.17
N LEU A 46 -3.77 -4.52 -12.29
CA LEU A 46 -2.55 -5.26 -12.61
C LEU A 46 -1.44 -4.98 -11.60
N ALA A 47 -1.22 -3.72 -11.23
CA ALA A 47 -0.24 -3.35 -10.21
C ALA A 47 -0.56 -3.97 -8.85
N ARG A 48 -1.86 -4.01 -8.47
CA ARG A 48 -2.34 -4.69 -7.26
C ARG A 48 -2.04 -6.19 -7.30
N ALA A 49 -2.34 -6.86 -8.40
CA ALA A 49 -2.01 -8.28 -8.57
C ALA A 49 -0.51 -8.53 -8.46
N CYS A 50 0.32 -7.70 -9.10
CA CYS A 50 1.78 -7.76 -8.98
C CYS A 50 2.23 -7.64 -7.51
N ARG A 51 1.71 -6.67 -6.77
CA ARG A 51 2.01 -6.49 -5.34
C ARG A 51 1.68 -7.74 -4.52
N TYR A 52 0.49 -8.31 -4.70
CA TYR A 52 0.09 -9.51 -3.96
C TYR A 52 0.92 -10.75 -4.34
N LEU A 53 1.30 -10.91 -5.60
CA LEU A 53 2.19 -11.98 -6.04
C LEU A 53 3.58 -11.86 -5.39
N VAL A 54 4.12 -10.65 -5.28
CA VAL A 54 5.38 -10.40 -4.56
C VAL A 54 5.26 -10.82 -3.10
N LEU A 55 4.18 -10.46 -2.42
CA LEU A 55 3.98 -10.73 -1.00
C LEU A 55 3.74 -12.23 -0.71
N THR A 56 2.98 -12.90 -1.56
CA THR A 56 2.53 -14.29 -1.32
C THR A 56 3.46 -15.34 -1.89
N LYS A 57 4.01 -15.13 -3.08
CA LYS A 57 4.83 -16.11 -3.82
C LYS A 57 6.29 -15.70 -3.96
N GLY A 58 6.62 -14.42 -3.78
CA GLY A 58 7.97 -13.89 -4.02
C GLY A 58 9.07 -14.46 -3.12
N ARG A 59 8.71 -15.09 -1.99
CA ARG A 59 9.69 -15.74 -1.10
C ARG A 59 10.31 -16.98 -1.74
N ASP A 60 9.52 -17.72 -2.51
CA ASP A 60 9.92 -19.01 -3.08
C ASP A 60 10.43 -18.88 -4.52
N ASP A 61 10.17 -17.77 -5.20
CA ASP A 61 10.56 -17.50 -6.58
C ASP A 61 11.08 -16.07 -6.76
N SER A 62 12.37 -15.87 -6.52
CA SER A 62 13.03 -14.57 -6.63
C SER A 62 13.03 -14.00 -8.03
N LYS A 63 13.07 -14.85 -9.08
CA LYS A 63 13.07 -14.43 -10.48
C LYS A 63 11.69 -13.90 -10.90
N SER A 64 10.64 -14.61 -10.55
CA SER A 64 9.28 -14.16 -10.80
C SER A 64 8.93 -12.93 -9.97
N LYS A 65 9.44 -12.84 -8.74
CA LYS A 65 9.30 -11.66 -7.89
C LYS A 65 9.82 -10.39 -8.57
N GLU A 66 11.04 -10.42 -9.09
CA GLU A 66 11.63 -9.30 -9.80
C GLU A 66 10.78 -8.90 -11.02
N LYS A 67 10.30 -9.89 -11.79
CA LYS A 67 9.42 -9.68 -12.93
C LYS A 67 8.11 -9.00 -12.51
N TRP A 68 7.47 -9.43 -11.42
CA TRP A 68 6.22 -8.81 -10.94
C TRP A 68 6.44 -7.36 -10.48
N ILE A 69 7.53 -7.10 -9.75
CA ILE A 69 7.89 -5.73 -9.33
C ILE A 69 8.07 -4.85 -10.56
N GLN A 70 8.85 -5.30 -11.54
CA GLN A 70 9.11 -4.53 -12.75
C GLN A 70 7.83 -4.29 -13.56
N THR A 71 6.99 -5.33 -13.76
CA THR A 71 5.71 -5.19 -14.46
C THR A 71 4.81 -4.15 -13.78
N GLY A 72 4.68 -4.22 -12.44
CA GLY A 72 3.87 -3.26 -11.69
C GLY A 72 4.39 -1.83 -11.79
N LEU A 73 5.72 -1.64 -11.79
CA LEU A 73 6.33 -0.33 -11.99
C LEU A 73 6.10 0.19 -13.41
N ASP A 74 6.29 -0.65 -14.42
CA ASP A 74 6.17 -0.24 -15.82
C ASP A 74 4.72 0.13 -16.17
N VAL A 75 3.75 -0.65 -15.72
CA VAL A 75 2.34 -0.34 -15.95
C VAL A 75 1.92 0.96 -15.26
N MET A 76 2.37 1.20 -14.02
CA MET A 76 2.04 2.42 -13.32
C MET A 76 2.85 3.63 -13.82
N LYS A 77 4.03 3.43 -14.37
CA LYS A 77 4.76 4.48 -15.10
C LYS A 77 3.99 4.89 -16.37
N SER A 78 3.50 3.92 -17.15
CA SER A 78 2.62 4.21 -18.31
C SER A 78 1.33 4.93 -17.87
N ALA A 79 0.75 4.54 -16.72
CA ALA A 79 -0.40 5.24 -16.15
C ALA A 79 -0.10 6.70 -15.82
N LEU A 80 1.06 6.99 -15.21
CA LEU A 80 1.48 8.37 -14.92
C LEU A 80 1.70 9.20 -16.19
N ASP A 81 2.26 8.61 -17.23
CA ASP A 81 2.50 9.30 -18.50
C ASP A 81 1.17 9.68 -19.19
N LYS A 82 0.12 8.84 -19.04
CA LYS A 82 -1.24 9.09 -19.60
C LYS A 82 -2.13 9.92 -18.69
N TYR A 83 -2.02 9.71 -17.39
CA TYR A 83 -2.92 10.26 -16.36
C TYR A 83 -2.13 10.88 -15.19
N PRO A 84 -1.30 11.92 -15.44
CA PRO A 84 -0.33 12.42 -14.45
C PRO A 84 -0.97 13.03 -13.20
N ASN A 85 -2.23 13.46 -13.28
CA ASN A 85 -2.93 14.14 -12.20
C ASN A 85 -4.04 13.28 -11.55
N GLU A 86 -4.16 12.01 -11.93
CA GLU A 86 -5.15 11.13 -11.33
C GLU A 86 -4.65 10.52 -10.02
N CYS A 87 -5.56 10.35 -9.08
CA CYS A 87 -5.26 9.75 -7.77
C CYS A 87 -4.67 8.36 -7.92
N LEU A 88 -5.32 7.48 -8.66
CA LEU A 88 -4.93 6.08 -8.83
C LEU A 88 -3.55 5.92 -9.45
N SER A 89 -3.21 6.71 -10.49
CA SER A 89 -1.88 6.62 -11.13
C SER A 89 -0.76 6.99 -10.17
N ASN A 90 -0.93 8.07 -9.41
CA ASN A 90 0.08 8.53 -8.44
C ASN A 90 0.18 7.57 -7.25
N THR A 91 -0.94 7.22 -6.62
CA THR A 91 -0.94 6.36 -5.43
C THR A 91 -0.37 4.98 -5.74
N TRP A 92 -0.80 4.32 -6.82
CA TRP A 92 -0.32 2.99 -7.15
C TRP A 92 1.13 2.96 -7.63
N TYR A 93 1.61 4.02 -8.29
CA TYR A 93 3.05 4.14 -8.58
C TYR A 93 3.86 4.26 -7.28
N GLY A 94 3.41 5.07 -6.33
CA GLY A 94 4.02 5.16 -5.01
C GLY A 94 4.02 3.82 -4.25
N ILE A 95 2.93 3.04 -4.33
CA ILE A 95 2.84 1.69 -3.76
C ILE A 95 3.87 0.76 -4.40
N MET A 96 4.00 0.74 -5.72
CA MET A 96 4.97 -0.13 -6.40
C MET A 96 6.44 0.27 -6.13
N LEU A 97 6.73 1.57 -5.98
CA LEU A 97 8.03 2.05 -5.50
C LEU A 97 8.31 1.57 -4.06
N ASN A 98 7.29 1.60 -3.19
CA ASN A 98 7.44 1.09 -1.82
C ASN A 98 7.70 -0.42 -1.80
N VAL A 99 6.99 -1.20 -2.62
CA VAL A 99 7.23 -2.65 -2.79
C VAL A 99 8.66 -2.91 -3.24
N LYS A 100 9.14 -2.23 -4.29
CA LYS A 100 10.52 -2.33 -4.75
C LYS A 100 11.51 -2.01 -3.63
N SER A 101 11.33 -0.88 -2.96
CA SER A 101 12.25 -0.42 -1.91
C SER A 101 12.34 -1.39 -0.73
N ALA A 102 11.23 -2.05 -0.38
CA ALA A 102 11.19 -3.04 0.70
C ALA A 102 12.02 -4.28 0.36
N GLU A 103 11.99 -4.73 -0.89
CA GLU A 103 12.76 -5.88 -1.37
C GLU A 103 14.27 -5.59 -1.50
N GLU A 104 14.63 -4.35 -1.81
CA GLU A 104 16.01 -3.90 -1.91
C GLU A 104 16.66 -3.56 -0.55
N GLY A 105 15.89 -3.62 0.53
CA GLY A 105 16.34 -3.46 1.90
C GLY A 105 16.26 -2.03 2.44
N ILE A 106 16.60 -1.90 3.74
CA ILE A 106 16.36 -0.67 4.51
C ILE A 106 17.05 0.57 3.91
N LYS A 107 18.22 0.41 3.32
CA LYS A 107 18.95 1.52 2.67
C LYS A 107 18.11 2.12 1.53
N ASN A 108 17.66 1.30 0.61
CA ASN A 108 16.88 1.75 -0.55
C ASN A 108 15.50 2.23 -0.12
N ARG A 109 14.91 1.62 0.92
CA ARG A 109 13.66 2.10 1.51
C ARG A 109 13.76 3.54 2.04
N ILE A 110 14.86 3.88 2.70
CA ILE A 110 15.13 5.24 3.14
C ILE A 110 15.38 6.14 1.91
N MET A 111 16.15 5.67 0.93
CA MET A 111 16.48 6.44 -0.28
C MET A 111 15.26 6.80 -1.13
N LEU A 112 14.29 5.92 -1.25
CA LEU A 112 13.07 6.15 -2.03
C LEU A 112 11.94 6.79 -1.21
N GLY A 113 12.12 6.93 0.10
CA GLY A 113 11.06 7.37 1.01
C GLY A 113 10.45 8.72 0.66
N GLU A 114 11.25 9.71 0.30
CA GLU A 114 10.79 11.04 -0.11
C GLU A 114 10.05 11.00 -1.46
N GLN A 115 10.57 10.22 -2.41
CA GLN A 115 9.92 10.05 -3.70
C GLN A 115 8.56 9.36 -3.55
N ILE A 116 8.47 8.31 -2.72
CA ILE A 116 7.23 7.60 -2.40
C ILE A 116 6.22 8.59 -1.79
N ARG A 117 6.64 9.40 -0.82
CA ARG A 117 5.80 10.43 -0.20
C ARG A 117 5.27 11.42 -1.24
N THR A 118 6.12 11.89 -2.14
CA THR A 118 5.72 12.82 -3.21
C THR A 118 4.57 12.28 -4.05
N TYR A 119 4.58 10.99 -4.40
CA TYR A 119 3.50 10.39 -5.17
C TYR A 119 2.22 10.21 -4.35
N PHE A 120 2.33 9.85 -3.08
CA PHE A 120 1.15 9.81 -2.19
C PHE A 120 0.54 11.20 -1.98
N ASP A 121 1.34 12.25 -1.83
CA ASP A 121 0.86 13.62 -1.72
C ASP A 121 0.15 14.10 -2.99
N LYS A 122 0.64 13.72 -4.18
CA LYS A 122 -0.05 13.98 -5.46
C LYS A 122 -1.38 13.23 -5.55
N GLY A 123 -1.42 11.95 -5.14
CA GLY A 123 -2.66 11.18 -5.05
C GLY A 123 -3.67 11.84 -4.12
N TYR A 124 -3.23 12.27 -2.94
CA TYR A 124 -4.06 12.98 -1.96
C TYR A 124 -4.54 14.34 -2.47
N ALA A 125 -3.71 15.09 -3.20
CA ALA A 125 -4.12 16.35 -3.81
C ALA A 125 -5.22 16.14 -4.86
N ALA A 126 -5.17 15.02 -5.61
CA ALA A 126 -6.17 14.66 -6.62
C ALA A 126 -7.49 14.16 -5.99
N ASN A 127 -7.41 13.34 -4.93
CA ASN A 127 -8.58 12.88 -4.17
C ASN A 127 -8.25 12.74 -2.68
N LYS A 128 -8.73 13.69 -1.87
CA LYS A 128 -8.50 13.72 -0.43
C LYS A 128 -9.25 12.64 0.36
N HIS A 129 -10.20 11.96 -0.28
CA HIS A 129 -11.05 10.95 0.36
C HIS A 129 -10.74 9.53 -0.16
N ASP A 130 -9.67 9.35 -0.94
CA ASP A 130 -9.24 8.03 -1.38
C ASP A 130 -8.63 7.27 -0.21
N TYR A 131 -9.31 6.20 0.21
CA TYR A 131 -8.91 5.45 1.38
C TYR A 131 -7.51 4.82 1.25
N ILE A 132 -7.15 4.33 0.04
CA ILE A 132 -5.85 3.72 -0.21
C ILE A 132 -4.73 4.75 -0.02
N THR A 133 -4.89 5.94 -0.60
CA THR A 133 -3.94 7.06 -0.48
C THR A 133 -3.78 7.48 0.98
N LEU A 134 -4.88 7.65 1.71
CA LEU A 134 -4.88 8.00 3.13
C LEU A 134 -4.15 6.93 3.95
N HIS A 135 -4.46 5.65 3.72
CA HIS A 135 -3.76 4.54 4.39
C HIS A 135 -2.26 4.53 4.09
N CYS A 136 -1.87 4.77 2.83
CA CYS A 136 -0.46 4.83 2.42
C CYS A 136 0.28 5.99 3.08
N LEU A 137 -0.32 7.18 3.16
CA LEU A 137 0.24 8.34 3.86
C LEU A 137 0.40 8.05 5.36
N GLY A 138 -0.63 7.49 6.00
CA GLY A 138 -0.54 7.07 7.40
C GLY A 138 0.57 6.06 7.63
N SER A 139 0.70 5.06 6.75
CA SER A 139 1.76 4.05 6.84
C SER A 139 3.15 4.66 6.68
N TRP A 140 3.33 5.56 5.73
CA TRP A 140 4.59 6.27 5.54
C TRP A 140 4.96 7.10 6.78
N CYS A 141 4.01 7.87 7.33
CA CYS A 141 4.22 8.64 8.55
C CYS A 141 4.59 7.76 9.74
N TYR A 142 3.90 6.63 9.92
CA TYR A 142 4.18 5.67 10.98
C TYR A 142 5.60 5.10 10.86
N GLU A 143 6.02 4.70 9.67
CA GLU A 143 7.33 4.10 9.41
C GLU A 143 8.47 5.10 9.66
N VAL A 144 8.34 6.34 9.18
CA VAL A 144 9.32 7.40 9.44
C VAL A 144 9.42 7.71 10.92
N SER A 145 8.28 7.76 11.64
CA SER A 145 8.25 7.98 13.09
C SER A 145 8.90 6.82 13.86
N SER A 146 8.84 5.61 13.32
CA SER A 146 9.40 4.38 13.93
C SER A 146 10.90 4.20 13.68
N LEU A 147 11.55 5.02 12.85
CA LEU A 147 12.99 4.91 12.57
C LEU A 147 13.82 5.00 13.86
N ASN A 148 14.69 4.05 14.07
CA ASN A 148 15.62 4.06 15.18
C ASN A 148 16.75 5.10 14.99
N ARG A 149 17.53 5.33 16.04
CA ARG A 149 18.59 6.36 16.03
C ARG A 149 19.61 6.15 14.90
N LEU A 150 20.02 4.91 14.64
CA LEU A 150 21.00 4.60 13.59
C LEU A 150 20.42 4.85 12.19
N GLN A 151 19.16 4.44 11.96
CA GLN A 151 18.46 4.68 10.71
C GLN A 151 18.29 6.19 10.47
N ARG A 152 17.99 6.98 11.50
CA ARG A 152 17.91 8.45 11.42
C ARG A 152 19.25 9.09 11.08
N ILE A 153 20.35 8.64 11.68
CA ILE A 153 21.70 9.13 11.36
C ILE A 153 22.03 8.80 9.91
N PHE A 154 21.79 7.55 9.48
CA PHE A 154 22.00 7.13 8.10
C PHE A 154 21.21 8.01 7.14
N ALA A 155 19.92 8.19 7.37
CA ALA A 155 19.06 9.00 6.51
C ALA A 155 19.57 10.45 6.42
N ARG A 156 19.96 11.09 7.53
CA ARG A 156 20.52 12.45 7.55
C ARG A 156 21.83 12.55 6.76
N THR A 157 22.67 11.52 6.80
CA THR A 157 23.94 11.53 6.07
C THR A 157 23.75 11.55 4.57
N PHE A 158 22.72 10.89 4.06
CA PHE A 158 22.48 10.76 2.61
C PHE A 158 21.48 11.78 2.04
N PHE A 159 20.55 12.28 2.87
CA PHE A 159 19.43 13.12 2.42
C PHE A 159 19.39 14.51 3.06
N GLY A 160 20.30 14.79 3.99
CA GLY A 160 20.27 16.05 4.75
C GLY A 160 19.21 16.05 5.82
N GLU A 161 18.12 16.80 5.62
CA GLU A 161 16.99 16.77 6.56
C GLU A 161 16.08 15.59 6.33
N LEU A 162 15.75 14.86 7.41
CA LEU A 162 14.70 13.85 7.38
C LEU A 162 13.35 14.52 7.27
N PRO A 163 12.43 14.00 6.45
CA PRO A 163 11.04 14.45 6.52
C PRO A 163 10.53 14.33 7.95
N GLU A 164 9.99 15.42 8.48
CA GLU A 164 9.35 15.38 9.77
C GLU A 164 8.04 14.60 9.67
N SER A 165 7.82 13.70 10.61
CA SER A 165 6.57 12.98 10.75
C SER A 165 6.38 12.51 12.19
N SER A 166 5.15 12.30 12.59
CA SER A 166 4.76 11.86 13.92
C SER A 166 3.71 10.76 13.90
N TYR A 167 3.59 10.06 15.03
CA TYR A 167 2.48 9.10 15.20
C TYR A 167 1.11 9.79 15.23
N ASP A 168 1.02 11.07 15.62
CA ASP A 168 -0.21 11.86 15.55
C ASP A 168 -0.61 12.12 14.10
N GLU A 169 0.34 12.46 13.23
CA GLU A 169 0.08 12.64 11.81
C GLU A 169 -0.34 11.31 11.16
N ALA A 170 0.34 10.22 11.49
CA ALA A 170 -0.03 8.88 11.03
C ALA A 170 -1.46 8.51 11.45
N LEU A 171 -1.78 8.73 12.74
CA LEU A 171 -3.11 8.47 13.30
C LEU A 171 -4.19 9.26 12.58
N ARG A 172 -3.96 10.55 12.32
CA ARG A 172 -4.90 11.40 11.59
C ARG A 172 -5.24 10.80 10.22
N PHE A 173 -4.23 10.43 9.42
CA PHE A 173 -4.46 9.82 8.11
C PHE A 173 -5.20 8.49 8.18
N PHE A 174 -4.87 7.64 9.16
CA PHE A 174 -5.59 6.37 9.33
C PHE A 174 -7.04 6.56 9.78
N LEU A 175 -7.31 7.54 10.63
CA LEU A 175 -8.70 7.87 11.01
C LEU A 175 -9.50 8.43 9.84
N GLU A 176 -8.89 9.28 9.01
CA GLU A 176 -9.49 9.76 7.76
C GLU A 176 -9.76 8.59 6.78
N ALA A 177 -8.83 7.62 6.69
CA ALA A 177 -9.01 6.41 5.87
C ALA A 177 -10.19 5.55 6.38
N GLU A 178 -10.28 5.33 7.69
CA GLU A 178 -11.40 4.59 8.30
C GLU A 178 -12.73 5.32 8.12
N GLN A 179 -12.73 6.65 8.10
CA GLN A 179 -13.92 7.44 7.82
C GLN A 179 -14.35 7.35 6.35
N ALA A 180 -13.38 7.31 5.43
CA ALA A 180 -13.64 7.22 3.99
C ALA A 180 -14.17 5.83 3.60
N GLU A 181 -13.59 4.77 4.13
CA GLU A 181 -14.00 3.39 3.89
C GLU A 181 -13.80 2.54 5.16
N PRO A 182 -14.87 2.33 5.94
CA PRO A 182 -14.78 1.70 7.25
C PRO A 182 -14.50 0.18 7.19
N GLY A 183 -13.79 -0.31 8.21
CA GLY A 183 -13.68 -1.75 8.47
C GLY A 183 -12.49 -2.45 7.82
N HIS A 184 -11.54 -1.71 7.27
CA HIS A 184 -10.31 -2.30 6.77
C HIS A 184 -9.38 -2.71 7.91
N ILE A 185 -9.16 -4.01 8.06
CA ILE A 185 -8.41 -4.59 9.19
C ILE A 185 -7.02 -3.95 9.33
N PHE A 186 -6.29 -3.76 8.22
CA PHE A 186 -4.98 -3.09 8.27
C PHE A 186 -5.06 -1.68 8.84
N THR A 187 -6.05 -0.90 8.42
CA THR A 187 -6.26 0.47 8.93
C THR A 187 -6.57 0.46 10.42
N LEU A 188 -7.49 -0.42 10.86
CA LEU A 188 -7.83 -0.58 12.27
C LEU A 188 -6.62 -0.99 13.12
N CYS A 189 -5.80 -1.93 12.63
CA CYS A 189 -4.56 -2.35 13.29
C CYS A 189 -3.55 -1.19 13.40
N ARG A 190 -3.40 -0.39 12.34
CA ARG A 190 -2.52 0.78 12.34
C ARG A 190 -2.99 1.87 13.30
N ILE A 191 -4.30 2.13 13.38
CA ILE A 191 -4.88 3.04 14.38
C ILE A 191 -4.54 2.56 15.79
N ALA A 192 -4.76 1.28 16.09
CA ALA A 192 -4.43 0.70 17.39
C ALA A 192 -2.93 0.84 17.73
N GLN A 193 -2.05 0.59 16.76
CA GLN A 193 -0.61 0.74 16.91
C GLN A 193 -0.20 2.20 17.14
N CYS A 194 -0.83 3.17 16.45
CA CYS A 194 -0.57 4.60 16.68
C CYS A 194 -0.96 5.01 18.10
N TYR A 195 -2.15 4.64 18.57
CA TYR A 195 -2.57 4.92 19.95
C TYR A 195 -1.65 4.27 20.98
N GLU A 196 -1.18 3.03 20.74
CA GLU A 196 -0.20 2.38 21.60
C GLU A 196 1.11 3.19 21.67
N LYS A 197 1.63 3.69 20.54
CA LYS A 197 2.84 4.50 20.47
C LYS A 197 2.71 5.86 21.16
N LEU A 198 1.51 6.43 21.12
CA LEU A 198 1.17 7.69 21.79
C LEU A 198 0.86 7.52 23.29
N GLY A 199 0.77 6.29 23.80
CA GLY A 199 0.49 6.00 25.21
C GLY A 199 -1.01 6.01 25.57
N HIS A 200 -1.89 6.08 24.59
CA HIS A 200 -3.35 6.03 24.74
C HIS A 200 -3.81 4.58 24.82
N VAL A 201 -3.61 3.95 25.98
CA VAL A 201 -3.77 2.49 26.15
C VAL A 201 -5.21 2.03 25.93
N GLN A 202 -6.22 2.77 26.39
CA GLN A 202 -7.61 2.36 26.25
C GLN A 202 -8.07 2.42 24.80
N GLU A 203 -7.79 3.50 24.11
CA GLU A 203 -8.10 3.68 22.69
C GLU A 203 -7.39 2.61 21.83
N ALA A 204 -6.12 2.29 22.16
CA ALA A 204 -5.39 1.24 21.47
C ALA A 204 -6.10 -0.12 21.62
N LYS A 205 -6.58 -0.48 22.82
CA LYS A 205 -7.34 -1.71 23.08
C LYS A 205 -8.67 -1.74 22.34
N ASP A 206 -9.39 -0.61 22.32
CA ASP A 206 -10.69 -0.52 21.68
C ASP A 206 -10.59 -0.73 20.17
N TRP A 207 -9.61 -0.09 19.52
CA TRP A 207 -9.36 -0.25 18.09
C TRP A 207 -8.81 -1.64 17.74
N ALA A 208 -7.89 -2.18 18.54
CA ALA A 208 -7.41 -3.54 18.39
C ALA A 208 -8.56 -4.56 18.49
N SER A 209 -9.47 -4.36 19.46
CA SER A 209 -10.65 -5.22 19.65
C SER A 209 -11.63 -5.15 18.47
N LYS A 210 -11.75 -4.02 17.80
CA LYS A 210 -12.51 -3.93 16.54
C LYS A 210 -11.85 -4.76 15.43
N ALA A 211 -10.53 -4.63 15.25
CA ALA A 211 -9.81 -5.32 14.20
C ALA A 211 -9.88 -6.86 14.34
N ILE A 212 -9.72 -7.41 15.55
CA ILE A 212 -9.72 -8.86 15.79
C ILE A 212 -11.10 -9.52 15.65
N LYS A 213 -12.18 -8.75 15.69
CA LYS A 213 -13.55 -9.27 15.47
C LYS A 213 -13.86 -9.51 13.99
N LEU A 214 -13.09 -8.91 13.09
CA LEU A 214 -13.31 -9.06 11.66
C LEU A 214 -12.62 -10.35 11.16
N HIS A 215 -13.25 -10.99 10.18
CA HIS A 215 -12.66 -12.17 9.54
C HIS A 215 -11.44 -11.78 8.72
N ALA A 216 -10.28 -12.42 9.02
CA ALA A 216 -9.06 -12.23 8.26
C ALA A 216 -8.99 -13.26 7.13
N PRO A 217 -9.15 -12.86 5.86
CA PRO A 217 -9.18 -13.79 4.74
C PRO A 217 -7.79 -14.39 4.47
N ASP A 218 -6.74 -13.61 4.51
CA ASP A 218 -5.40 -14.01 4.12
C ASP A 218 -4.39 -14.03 5.28
N LEU A 219 -3.16 -14.50 4.97
CA LEU A 219 -2.09 -14.63 5.95
C LEU A 219 -1.52 -13.26 6.39
N GLU A 220 -1.45 -12.28 5.48
CA GLU A 220 -0.92 -10.94 5.77
C GLU A 220 -1.82 -10.24 6.79
N ILE A 221 -3.13 -10.32 6.61
CA ILE A 221 -4.12 -9.77 7.54
C ILE A 221 -4.08 -10.50 8.88
N LYS A 222 -3.93 -11.84 8.89
CA LYS A 222 -3.76 -12.61 10.13
C LYS A 222 -2.52 -12.19 10.90
N GLU A 223 -1.42 -11.90 10.22
CA GLU A 223 -0.20 -11.39 10.86
C GLU A 223 -0.44 -10.00 11.48
N ALA A 224 -1.11 -9.09 10.77
CA ALA A 224 -1.48 -7.78 11.32
C ALA A 224 -2.39 -7.91 12.56
N GLN A 225 -3.34 -8.84 12.56
CA GLN A 225 -4.20 -9.12 13.72
C GLN A 225 -3.45 -9.67 14.92
N LYS A 226 -2.31 -10.35 14.78
CA LYS A 226 -1.50 -10.79 15.92
C LYS A 226 -1.03 -9.63 16.79
N ASP A 227 -0.61 -8.52 16.19
CA ASP A 227 -0.28 -7.31 16.92
C ASP A 227 -1.49 -6.72 17.63
N CYS A 228 -2.66 -6.75 17.00
CA CYS A 228 -3.90 -6.33 17.63
C CYS A 228 -4.28 -7.22 18.83
N CYS A 229 -4.10 -8.54 18.73
CA CYS A 229 -4.30 -9.44 19.88
C CYS A 229 -3.36 -9.10 21.04
N ARG A 230 -2.08 -8.80 20.76
CA ARG A 230 -1.11 -8.36 21.78
C ARG A 230 -1.52 -7.04 22.43
N ILE A 231 -2.01 -6.08 21.65
CA ILE A 231 -2.43 -4.76 22.16
C ILE A 231 -3.69 -4.92 23.04
N ALA A 232 -4.68 -5.70 22.58
CA ALA A 232 -5.93 -5.90 23.31
C ALA A 232 -5.73 -6.65 24.65
N ALA A 233 -4.67 -7.45 24.77
CA ALA A 233 -4.34 -8.23 25.97
C ALA A 233 -3.58 -7.44 27.07
N LYS A 234 -3.13 -6.21 26.79
CA LYS A 234 -2.45 -5.33 27.77
C LYS A 234 -3.41 -4.70 28.75
#